data_78561360b086402a7c7a4da75f28c9a1
#
_entry.id   78561360b086402a7c7a4da75f28c9a1
#
_cell.length_a   1.000
_cell.length_b   1.000
_cell.length_c   1.000
_cell.angle_alpha   90.00
_cell.angle_beta   90.00
_cell.angle_gamma   90.00
#
_symmetry.space_group_name_H-M   'P 1'
#
loop_
_entity.id
_entity.type
_entity.pdbx_description
1 polymer ?
#
loop_
_entity_poly.entity_id
_entity_poly.type
_entity_poly.pdbx_seq_one_letter_code
_entity_poly.pdbx_strand_id
1 'polypeptide(L)'
;MFNDFPWLKPAWENLKSGLDSDRIPGALLLQSNKGLAVEKLVEFFSHALLCQNYSSEACGFCHSCQLTKSQSHPDLHWIRPEKEGKAITVDQIRACNRLAHESSQLNGYRLFVIEPADAMNESASNALLKTLEEPGEKCLFLLVTHNQERLLPTIRSRCQHWVVTPPSTDQAMQWIGEQGLSQVPAFALKLNMGSPLKTLESLKNGELEEYSAFERCLVETLLSPTSDVSKCASLMAKNPDQALDWAWLLLTDAQKAQFGVVDEGILPGAAKFQPHHYDGLYASTKKLMELKAQMQTFPGLNLELLSINWLIESREALCS
;
A
#
# COMPACT_ATOMS: atom_id res chain seq x y z
N MET A 1 -4.88 19.67 -6.34
CA MET A 1 -4.42 18.29 -6.18
C MET A 1 -2.89 18.17 -6.37
N PHE A 2 -2.30 18.52 -7.52
CA PHE A 2 -0.85 18.31 -7.74
C PHE A 2 0.05 19.25 -6.92
N ASN A 3 -0.45 20.37 -6.47
CA ASN A 3 0.26 21.20 -5.49
C ASN A 3 0.28 20.52 -4.10
N ASP A 4 -0.77 19.77 -3.78
CA ASP A 4 -0.88 19.07 -2.49
C ASP A 4 -0.17 17.71 -2.52
N PHE A 5 -0.17 17.03 -3.70
CA PHE A 5 0.40 15.69 -3.90
C PHE A 5 1.22 15.65 -5.20
N PRO A 6 2.42 16.28 -5.24
CA PRO A 6 3.20 16.43 -6.47
C PRO A 6 3.65 15.10 -7.10
N TRP A 7 3.81 14.05 -6.31
CA TRP A 7 4.18 12.71 -6.79
C TRP A 7 3.10 12.00 -7.62
N LEU A 8 1.86 12.49 -7.58
CA LEU A 8 0.77 11.95 -8.41
C LEU A 8 0.81 12.48 -9.84
N LYS A 9 1.56 13.55 -10.11
CA LYS A 9 1.61 14.19 -11.43
C LYS A 9 2.07 13.26 -12.54
N PRO A 10 3.14 12.45 -12.42
CA PRO A 10 3.56 11.55 -13.49
C PRO A 10 2.49 10.49 -13.82
N ALA A 11 1.84 9.93 -12.81
CA ALA A 11 0.76 8.97 -13.00
C ALA A 11 -0.46 9.62 -13.69
N TRP A 12 -0.78 10.86 -13.33
CA TRP A 12 -1.83 11.63 -13.99
C TRP A 12 -1.51 11.92 -15.46
N GLU A 13 -0.29 12.33 -15.80
CA GLU A 13 0.12 12.62 -17.18
C GLU A 13 -0.04 11.38 -18.08
N ASN A 14 0.27 10.20 -17.57
CA ASN A 14 0.02 8.95 -18.27
C ASN A 14 -1.48 8.69 -18.49
N LEU A 15 -2.31 8.85 -17.45
CA LEU A 15 -3.77 8.71 -17.54
C LEU A 15 -4.36 9.71 -18.53
N LYS A 16 -3.92 10.96 -18.45
CA LYS A 16 -4.36 12.04 -19.36
C LYS A 16 -4.01 11.75 -20.81
N SER A 17 -2.81 11.26 -21.09
CA SER A 17 -2.40 10.88 -22.43
C SER A 17 -3.29 9.77 -23.02
N GLY A 18 -3.72 8.82 -22.20
CA GLY A 18 -4.71 7.80 -22.58
C GLY A 18 -6.06 8.40 -22.95
N LEU A 19 -6.55 9.36 -22.15
CA LEU A 19 -7.79 10.09 -22.40
C LEU A 19 -7.71 10.92 -23.69
N ASP A 20 -6.63 11.68 -23.88
CA ASP A 20 -6.44 12.55 -25.06
C ASP A 20 -6.35 11.76 -26.37
N SER A 21 -5.81 10.53 -26.31
CA SER A 21 -5.66 9.67 -27.49
C SER A 21 -6.84 8.73 -27.73
N ASP A 22 -7.88 8.77 -26.89
CA ASP A 22 -9.03 7.84 -26.87
C ASP A 22 -8.57 6.35 -26.85
N ARG A 23 -7.48 6.09 -26.13
CA ARG A 23 -6.87 4.76 -25.99
C ARG A 23 -6.87 4.29 -24.53
N ILE A 24 -8.04 4.33 -23.92
CA ILE A 24 -8.21 3.80 -22.58
C ILE A 24 -8.59 2.33 -22.71
N PRO A 25 -7.81 1.41 -22.10
CA PRO A 25 -8.15 -0.01 -22.09
C PRO A 25 -9.40 -0.23 -21.24
N GLY A 26 -10.18 -1.27 -21.52
CA GLY A 26 -11.38 -1.61 -20.74
C GLY A 26 -11.10 -1.99 -19.29
N ALA A 27 -9.84 -2.35 -18.94
CA ALA A 27 -9.44 -2.67 -17.57
C ALA A 27 -8.04 -2.10 -17.25
N LEU A 28 -7.98 -1.32 -16.18
CA LEU A 28 -6.77 -0.73 -15.61
C LEU A 28 -6.52 -1.29 -14.21
N LEU A 29 -5.29 -1.67 -13.91
CA LEU A 29 -4.82 -1.99 -12.56
C LEU A 29 -3.86 -0.92 -12.08
N LEU A 30 -4.30 -0.10 -11.14
CA LEU A 30 -3.52 0.95 -10.52
C LEU A 30 -2.93 0.42 -9.21
N GLN A 31 -1.63 0.18 -9.22
CA GLN A 31 -0.88 -0.25 -8.05
C GLN A 31 -0.29 0.96 -7.32
N SER A 32 -0.46 1.01 -6.01
CA SER A 32 0.07 2.09 -5.17
C SER A 32 0.37 1.59 -3.77
N ASN A 33 1.42 2.10 -3.15
CA ASN A 33 1.57 1.95 -1.70
C ASN A 33 0.47 2.74 -0.98
N LYS A 34 0.06 2.24 0.20
CA LYS A 34 -0.89 2.98 1.05
C LYS A 34 -0.31 4.34 1.45
N GLY A 35 -1.17 5.37 1.48
CA GLY A 35 -0.79 6.72 1.90
C GLY A 35 -0.07 7.56 0.85
N LEU A 36 -0.21 7.21 -0.44
CA LEU A 36 0.20 8.06 -1.56
C LEU A 36 -0.95 8.89 -2.13
N ALA A 37 -2.10 8.96 -1.46
CA ALA A 37 -3.31 9.67 -1.91
C ALA A 37 -3.81 9.20 -3.29
N VAL A 38 -3.66 7.91 -3.60
CA VAL A 38 -4.09 7.35 -4.90
C VAL A 38 -5.59 7.54 -5.13
N GLU A 39 -6.40 7.54 -4.09
CA GLU A 39 -7.84 7.82 -4.13
C GLU A 39 -8.13 9.21 -4.71
N LYS A 40 -7.27 10.20 -4.46
CA LYS A 40 -7.39 11.54 -5.07
C LYS A 40 -7.08 11.52 -6.57
N LEU A 41 -6.13 10.71 -6.99
CA LEU A 41 -5.85 10.51 -8.41
C LEU A 41 -7.05 9.83 -9.11
N VAL A 42 -7.65 8.83 -8.47
CA VAL A 42 -8.83 8.12 -8.98
C VAL A 42 -10.05 9.04 -9.08
N GLU A 43 -10.31 9.85 -8.05
CA GLU A 43 -11.35 10.87 -8.07
C GLU A 43 -11.14 11.83 -9.25
N PHE A 44 -9.94 12.37 -9.40
CA PHE A 44 -9.60 13.32 -10.45
C PHE A 44 -9.72 12.70 -11.86
N PHE A 45 -9.24 11.47 -12.03
CA PHE A 45 -9.41 10.71 -13.27
C PHE A 45 -10.90 10.46 -13.57
N SER A 46 -11.69 10.07 -12.58
CA SER A 46 -13.12 9.84 -12.74
C SER A 46 -13.86 11.09 -13.21
N HIS A 47 -13.52 12.26 -12.65
CA HIS A 47 -14.09 13.54 -13.05
C HIS A 47 -13.71 13.92 -14.50
N ALA A 48 -12.47 13.65 -14.92
CA ALA A 48 -12.03 13.92 -16.27
C ALA A 48 -12.69 12.98 -17.28
N LEU A 49 -12.68 11.66 -17.02
CA LEU A 49 -13.27 10.63 -17.89
C LEU A 49 -14.76 10.83 -18.14
N LEU A 50 -15.51 11.27 -17.12
CA LEU A 50 -16.96 11.43 -17.17
C LEU A 50 -17.39 12.84 -17.63
N CYS A 51 -16.45 13.76 -17.85
CA CYS A 51 -16.77 15.11 -18.31
C CYS A 51 -17.38 15.10 -19.71
N GLN A 52 -18.51 15.82 -19.89
CA GLN A 52 -19.18 15.89 -21.20
C GLN A 52 -18.58 16.93 -22.14
N ASN A 53 -17.77 17.85 -21.62
CA ASN A 53 -17.27 18.99 -22.41
C ASN A 53 -15.82 18.80 -22.86
N TYR A 54 -15.01 18.08 -22.08
CA TYR A 54 -13.60 17.85 -22.35
C TYR A 54 -13.25 16.38 -22.22
N SER A 55 -12.31 15.90 -23.02
CA SER A 55 -11.91 14.50 -23.06
C SER A 55 -10.98 14.08 -21.92
N SER A 56 -10.18 15.01 -21.39
CA SER A 56 -9.10 14.71 -20.43
C SER A 56 -9.05 15.65 -19.22
N GLU A 57 -10.04 16.51 -19.06
CA GLU A 57 -10.15 17.44 -17.95
C GLU A 57 -11.60 17.62 -17.52
N ALA A 58 -11.81 17.80 -16.23
CA ALA A 58 -13.13 18.12 -15.73
C ALA A 58 -13.43 19.61 -15.90
N CYS A 59 -14.49 19.98 -16.61
CA CYS A 59 -14.88 21.39 -16.75
C CYS A 59 -15.47 21.98 -15.45
N GLY A 60 -15.95 21.15 -14.53
CA GLY A 60 -16.50 21.54 -13.23
C GLY A 60 -17.96 22.06 -13.26
N PHE A 61 -18.53 22.36 -14.43
CA PHE A 61 -19.85 22.98 -14.54
C PHE A 61 -20.89 22.20 -15.37
N CYS A 62 -20.48 21.21 -16.20
CA CYS A 62 -21.46 20.38 -16.90
C CYS A 62 -22.25 19.49 -15.93
N HIS A 63 -23.37 18.96 -16.39
CA HIS A 63 -24.25 18.12 -15.57
C HIS A 63 -23.54 16.92 -14.97
N SER A 64 -22.73 16.20 -15.77
CA SER A 64 -21.91 15.08 -15.31
C SER A 64 -20.91 15.49 -14.22
N CYS A 65 -20.19 16.60 -14.40
CA CYS A 65 -19.25 17.09 -13.37
C CYS A 65 -19.95 17.46 -12.06
N GLN A 66 -21.18 18.01 -12.12
CA GLN A 66 -21.96 18.31 -10.92
C GLN A 66 -22.38 17.03 -10.20
N LEU A 67 -22.85 16.01 -10.95
CA LEU A 67 -23.21 14.70 -10.38
C LEU A 67 -22.00 13.96 -9.79
N THR A 68 -20.84 14.02 -10.45
CA THR A 68 -19.62 13.42 -9.93
C THR A 68 -19.18 14.09 -8.63
N LYS A 69 -19.27 15.42 -8.56
CA LYS A 69 -18.94 16.20 -7.36
C LYS A 69 -19.87 15.88 -6.20
N SER A 70 -21.16 15.65 -6.47
CA SER A 70 -22.16 15.24 -5.46
C SER A 70 -22.17 13.73 -5.17
N GLN A 71 -21.25 12.96 -5.77
CA GLN A 71 -21.15 11.50 -5.63
C GLN A 71 -22.44 10.75 -6.02
N SER A 72 -23.22 11.32 -6.94
CA SER A 72 -24.50 10.77 -7.41
C SER A 72 -24.52 10.47 -8.91
N HIS A 73 -23.35 10.38 -9.54
CA HIS A 73 -23.24 10.10 -10.97
C HIS A 73 -23.70 8.67 -11.28
N PRO A 74 -24.68 8.47 -12.17
CA PRO A 74 -25.29 7.15 -12.41
C PRO A 74 -24.34 6.16 -13.11
N ASP A 75 -23.31 6.65 -13.78
CA ASP A 75 -22.32 5.83 -14.49
C ASP A 75 -20.97 5.73 -13.75
N LEU A 76 -20.90 6.17 -12.46
CA LEU A 76 -19.73 6.01 -11.59
C LEU A 76 -20.07 5.08 -10.44
N HIS A 77 -19.45 3.91 -10.42
CA HIS A 77 -19.70 2.87 -9.44
C HIS A 77 -18.45 2.58 -8.62
N TRP A 78 -18.52 2.83 -7.31
CA TRP A 78 -17.47 2.45 -6.37
C TRP A 78 -17.81 1.11 -5.72
N ILE A 79 -16.93 0.15 -5.84
CA ILE A 79 -17.04 -1.17 -5.24
C ILE A 79 -16.00 -1.27 -4.14
N ARG A 80 -16.46 -1.23 -2.89
CA ARG A 80 -15.65 -1.28 -1.68
C ARG A 80 -16.19 -2.34 -0.72
N PRO A 81 -15.38 -2.84 0.21
CA PRO A 81 -15.88 -3.65 1.32
C PRO A 81 -16.98 -2.90 2.09
N GLU A 82 -18.02 -3.61 2.52
CA GLU A 82 -19.11 -3.00 3.31
C GLU A 82 -18.62 -2.44 4.66
N LYS A 83 -17.54 -2.99 5.19
CA LYS A 83 -16.86 -2.53 6.41
C LYS A 83 -15.37 -2.70 6.22
N GLU A 84 -14.60 -1.84 6.86
CA GLU A 84 -13.14 -1.96 6.87
C GLU A 84 -12.69 -3.35 7.35
N GLY A 85 -11.69 -3.93 6.68
CA GLY A 85 -11.19 -5.28 6.95
C GLY A 85 -12.07 -6.43 6.45
N LYS A 86 -13.22 -6.15 5.82
CA LYS A 86 -14.04 -7.18 5.16
C LYS A 86 -13.63 -7.37 3.70
N ALA A 87 -14.00 -8.52 3.14
CA ALA A 87 -13.78 -8.80 1.73
C ALA A 87 -14.86 -8.16 0.85
N ILE A 88 -14.48 -7.80 -0.39
CA ILE A 88 -15.44 -7.53 -1.45
C ILE A 88 -16.05 -8.87 -1.87
N THR A 89 -17.37 -8.95 -1.85
CA THR A 89 -18.10 -10.20 -2.04
C THR A 89 -18.42 -10.49 -3.51
N VAL A 90 -18.70 -11.75 -3.81
CA VAL A 90 -19.12 -12.18 -5.16
C VAL A 90 -20.42 -11.49 -5.59
N ASP A 91 -21.32 -11.20 -4.67
CA ASP A 91 -22.60 -10.58 -5.01
C ASP A 91 -22.44 -9.10 -5.40
N GLN A 92 -21.50 -8.37 -4.77
CA GLN A 92 -21.12 -7.02 -5.20
C GLN A 92 -20.56 -7.04 -6.64
N ILE A 93 -19.68 -8.00 -6.95
CA ILE A 93 -19.11 -8.14 -8.31
C ILE A 93 -20.17 -8.58 -9.32
N ARG A 94 -21.08 -9.49 -8.96
CA ARG A 94 -22.19 -9.88 -9.85
C ARG A 94 -23.12 -8.70 -10.17
N ALA A 95 -23.39 -7.83 -9.19
CA ALA A 95 -24.14 -6.61 -9.44
C ALA A 95 -23.40 -5.66 -10.40
N CYS A 96 -22.08 -5.51 -10.21
CA CYS A 96 -21.21 -4.74 -11.09
C CYS A 96 -21.24 -5.30 -12.53
N ASN A 97 -21.08 -6.62 -12.70
CA ASN A 97 -21.08 -7.27 -14.01
C ASN A 97 -22.39 -7.08 -14.78
N ARG A 98 -23.54 -7.09 -14.11
CA ARG A 98 -24.83 -6.79 -14.75
C ARG A 98 -24.86 -5.38 -15.33
N LEU A 99 -24.45 -4.39 -14.54
CA LEU A 99 -24.42 -2.99 -14.96
C LEU A 99 -23.38 -2.75 -16.08
N ALA A 100 -22.30 -3.49 -16.12
CA ALA A 100 -21.24 -3.34 -17.12
C ALA A 100 -21.68 -3.61 -18.56
N HIS A 101 -22.73 -4.40 -18.74
CA HIS A 101 -23.29 -4.72 -20.07
C HIS A 101 -24.47 -3.80 -20.48
N GLU A 102 -24.88 -2.89 -19.60
CA GLU A 102 -25.90 -1.90 -19.92
C GLU A 102 -25.25 -0.66 -20.57
N SER A 103 -26.00 0.09 -21.36
CA SER A 103 -25.56 1.37 -21.90
C SER A 103 -25.41 2.42 -20.79
N SER A 104 -24.42 3.34 -20.92
CA SER A 104 -24.30 4.47 -20.00
C SER A 104 -25.52 5.38 -20.05
N GLN A 105 -25.92 5.92 -18.89
CA GLN A 105 -27.12 6.76 -18.78
C GLN A 105 -26.89 8.17 -19.35
N LEU A 106 -25.65 8.66 -19.34
CA LEU A 106 -25.29 9.98 -19.83
C LEU A 106 -24.48 9.93 -21.14
N ASN A 107 -24.55 8.84 -21.91
CA ASN A 107 -23.89 8.65 -23.22
C ASN A 107 -22.35 8.79 -23.22
N GLY A 108 -21.73 8.76 -22.03
CA GLY A 108 -20.29 8.78 -21.84
C GLY A 108 -19.72 7.41 -21.49
N TYR A 109 -18.60 7.41 -20.77
CA TYR A 109 -18.05 6.22 -20.18
C TYR A 109 -18.87 5.77 -18.95
N ARG A 110 -18.87 4.46 -18.68
CA ARG A 110 -19.30 3.88 -17.42
C ARG A 110 -18.05 3.40 -16.68
N LEU A 111 -17.82 3.90 -15.48
CA LEU A 111 -16.61 3.62 -14.69
C LEU A 111 -16.95 2.80 -13.45
N PHE A 112 -16.28 1.68 -13.31
CA PHE A 112 -16.30 0.84 -12.12
C PHE A 112 -14.95 0.94 -11.42
N VAL A 113 -14.92 1.48 -10.20
CA VAL A 113 -13.74 1.58 -9.36
C VAL A 113 -13.82 0.50 -8.29
N ILE A 114 -12.89 -0.45 -8.29
CA ILE A 114 -12.79 -1.51 -7.28
C ILE A 114 -11.62 -1.19 -6.36
N GLU A 115 -11.91 -0.83 -5.10
CA GLU A 115 -10.90 -0.32 -4.15
C GLU A 115 -11.17 -0.78 -2.71
N PRO A 116 -10.20 -1.46 -2.06
CA PRO A 116 -9.00 -2.04 -2.66
C PRO A 116 -9.33 -3.36 -3.38
N ALA A 117 -8.78 -3.56 -4.57
CA ALA A 117 -9.05 -4.76 -5.38
C ALA A 117 -8.51 -6.04 -4.72
N ASP A 118 -7.44 -5.93 -3.94
CA ASP A 118 -6.87 -7.04 -3.16
C ASP A 118 -7.74 -7.46 -1.95
N ALA A 119 -8.87 -6.79 -1.70
CA ALA A 119 -9.89 -7.22 -0.76
C ALA A 119 -10.95 -8.16 -1.38
N MET A 120 -10.93 -8.39 -2.70
CA MET A 120 -11.82 -9.37 -3.32
C MET A 120 -11.51 -10.77 -2.82
N ASN A 121 -12.55 -11.53 -2.42
CA ASN A 121 -12.37 -12.97 -2.20
C ASN A 121 -12.20 -13.69 -3.54
N GLU A 122 -11.77 -14.94 -3.49
CA GLU A 122 -11.50 -15.75 -4.69
C GLU A 122 -12.73 -15.87 -5.61
N SER A 123 -13.91 -16.08 -5.04
CA SER A 123 -15.17 -16.17 -5.78
C SER A 123 -15.53 -14.85 -6.48
N ALA A 124 -15.29 -13.70 -5.85
CA ALA A 124 -15.47 -12.38 -6.43
C ALA A 124 -14.48 -12.15 -7.58
N SER A 125 -13.21 -12.47 -7.36
CA SER A 125 -12.15 -12.36 -8.36
C SER A 125 -12.47 -13.19 -9.61
N ASN A 126 -12.87 -14.46 -9.43
CA ASN A 126 -13.26 -15.34 -10.53
C ASN A 126 -14.49 -14.84 -11.28
N ALA A 127 -15.49 -14.29 -10.58
CA ALA A 127 -16.70 -13.74 -11.19
C ALA A 127 -16.42 -12.49 -12.07
N LEU A 128 -15.34 -11.77 -11.81
CA LEU A 128 -14.96 -10.57 -12.57
C LEU A 128 -14.25 -10.88 -13.89
N LEU A 129 -13.59 -12.05 -14.02
CA LEU A 129 -12.67 -12.38 -15.13
C LEU A 129 -13.29 -12.19 -16.50
N LYS A 130 -14.51 -12.70 -16.71
CA LYS A 130 -15.19 -12.63 -18.02
C LYS A 130 -15.47 -11.18 -18.42
N THR A 131 -15.87 -10.35 -17.47
CA THR A 131 -16.19 -8.94 -17.72
C THR A 131 -14.95 -8.10 -17.99
N LEU A 132 -13.78 -8.47 -17.41
CA LEU A 132 -12.50 -7.83 -17.73
C LEU A 132 -11.99 -8.20 -19.13
N GLU A 133 -12.32 -9.39 -19.64
CA GLU A 133 -11.96 -9.80 -21.01
C GLU A 133 -12.78 -9.06 -22.05
N GLU A 134 -14.08 -8.96 -21.82
CA GLU A 134 -15.04 -8.37 -22.75
C GLU A 134 -15.92 -7.34 -22.03
N PRO A 135 -15.36 -6.19 -21.62
CA PRO A 135 -16.16 -5.11 -21.04
C PRO A 135 -17.12 -4.55 -22.09
N GLY A 136 -18.25 -4.06 -21.64
CA GLY A 136 -19.22 -3.38 -22.51
C GLY A 136 -18.59 -2.18 -23.23
N GLU A 137 -19.25 -1.67 -24.26
CA GLU A 137 -18.80 -0.47 -24.98
C GLU A 137 -18.72 0.73 -24.02
N LYS A 138 -17.61 1.48 -24.07
CA LYS A 138 -17.31 2.59 -23.15
C LYS A 138 -17.43 2.22 -21.68
N CYS A 139 -17.12 0.96 -21.33
CA CYS A 139 -17.04 0.48 -19.97
C CYS A 139 -15.58 0.38 -19.54
N LEU A 140 -15.24 0.97 -18.39
CA LEU A 140 -13.89 0.93 -17.83
C LEU A 140 -13.93 0.37 -16.40
N PHE A 141 -13.09 -0.63 -16.15
CA PHE A 141 -12.79 -1.13 -14.83
C PHE A 141 -11.46 -0.56 -14.35
N LEU A 142 -11.49 0.18 -13.24
CA LEU A 142 -10.30 0.67 -12.55
C LEU A 142 -10.13 -0.08 -11.23
N LEU A 143 -9.18 -0.99 -11.21
CA LEU A 143 -8.82 -1.76 -10.02
C LEU A 143 -7.68 -1.02 -9.30
N VAL A 144 -7.87 -0.68 -8.04
CA VAL A 144 -6.84 -0.06 -7.20
C VAL A 144 -6.34 -1.10 -6.20
N THR A 145 -5.05 -1.37 -6.18
CA THR A 145 -4.46 -2.34 -5.25
C THR A 145 -3.27 -1.76 -4.50
N HIS A 146 -3.15 -2.16 -3.23
CA HIS A 146 -1.98 -1.89 -2.40
C HIS A 146 -1.06 -3.11 -2.27
N ASN A 147 -1.55 -4.30 -2.67
CA ASN A 147 -0.79 -5.53 -2.66
C ASN A 147 -1.18 -6.41 -3.86
N GLN A 148 -0.41 -6.29 -4.94
CA GLN A 148 -0.67 -7.05 -6.17
C GLN A 148 -0.52 -8.57 -6.00
N GLU A 149 0.23 -9.05 -5.00
CA GLU A 149 0.44 -10.47 -4.77
C GLU A 149 -0.83 -11.17 -4.24
N ARG A 150 -1.76 -10.40 -3.66
CA ARG A 150 -3.07 -10.89 -3.24
C ARG A 150 -4.07 -11.00 -4.39
N LEU A 151 -3.79 -10.40 -5.54
CA LEU A 151 -4.63 -10.51 -6.71
C LEU A 151 -4.31 -11.79 -7.48
N LEU A 152 -5.34 -12.45 -7.97
CA LEU A 152 -5.17 -13.61 -8.85
C LEU A 152 -4.32 -13.22 -10.07
N PRO A 153 -3.35 -14.05 -10.49
CA PRO A 153 -2.58 -13.83 -11.72
C PRO A 153 -3.47 -13.63 -12.95
N THR A 154 -4.63 -14.28 -12.97
CA THR A 154 -5.64 -14.17 -14.03
C THR A 154 -6.31 -12.80 -14.11
N ILE A 155 -6.46 -12.07 -13.00
CA ILE A 155 -6.91 -10.67 -12.97
C ILE A 155 -5.79 -9.79 -13.54
N ARG A 156 -4.58 -9.96 -13.01
CA ARG A 156 -3.42 -9.15 -13.39
C ARG A 156 -3.14 -9.23 -14.90
N SER A 157 -3.22 -10.41 -15.50
CA SER A 157 -2.96 -10.58 -16.94
C SER A 157 -3.98 -9.92 -17.88
N ARG A 158 -5.15 -9.52 -17.36
CA ARG A 158 -6.25 -8.88 -18.14
C ARG A 158 -6.34 -7.38 -17.98
N CYS A 159 -5.55 -6.83 -17.08
CA CYS A 159 -5.52 -5.38 -16.84
C CYS A 159 -4.24 -4.76 -17.42
N GLN A 160 -4.34 -3.55 -17.92
CA GLN A 160 -3.15 -2.73 -18.14
C GLN A 160 -2.63 -2.23 -16.79
N HIS A 161 -1.35 -2.49 -16.50
CA HIS A 161 -0.75 -2.16 -15.21
C HIS A 161 -0.17 -0.74 -15.23
N TRP A 162 -0.53 0.01 -14.21
CA TRP A 162 0.04 1.31 -13.92
C TRP A 162 0.45 1.38 -12.46
N VAL A 163 1.60 2.01 -12.20
CA VAL A 163 2.18 2.08 -10.86
C VAL A 163 2.31 3.54 -10.44
N VAL A 164 1.78 3.87 -9.28
CA VAL A 164 2.05 5.13 -8.60
C VAL A 164 3.29 4.93 -7.73
N THR A 165 4.42 5.47 -8.18
CA THR A 165 5.68 5.37 -7.45
C THR A 165 5.72 6.37 -6.30
N PRO A 166 6.26 6.00 -5.13
CA PRO A 166 6.56 6.96 -4.08
C PRO A 166 7.48 8.09 -4.59
N PRO A 167 7.39 9.29 -4.03
CA PRO A 167 8.34 10.35 -4.32
C PRO A 167 9.75 9.97 -3.86
N SER A 168 10.77 10.67 -4.36
CA SER A 168 12.12 10.55 -3.81
C SER A 168 12.14 10.99 -2.33
N THR A 169 13.14 10.53 -1.59
CA THR A 169 13.29 10.93 -0.17
C THR A 169 13.31 12.45 -0.01
N ASP A 170 14.05 13.15 -0.87
CA ASP A 170 14.14 14.63 -0.84
C ASP A 170 12.78 15.29 -1.08
N GLN A 171 12.04 14.83 -2.09
CA GLN A 171 10.69 15.36 -2.38
C GLN A 171 9.71 15.10 -1.23
N ALA A 172 9.77 13.91 -0.64
CA ALA A 172 8.91 13.55 0.49
C ALA A 172 9.25 14.39 1.73
N MET A 173 10.53 14.54 2.04
CA MET A 173 10.99 15.31 3.19
C MET A 173 10.70 16.81 3.04
N GLN A 174 10.90 17.36 1.83
CA GLN A 174 10.50 18.73 1.53
C GLN A 174 9.00 18.93 1.76
N TRP A 175 8.17 18.03 1.20
CA TRP A 175 6.72 18.11 1.38
C TRP A 175 6.28 18.02 2.84
N ILE A 176 6.89 17.12 3.65
CA ILE A 176 6.61 17.00 5.08
C ILE A 176 7.01 18.29 5.81
N GLY A 177 8.15 18.90 5.44
CA GLY A 177 8.59 20.20 5.97
C GLY A 177 7.58 21.32 5.69
N GLU A 178 6.99 21.35 4.49
CA GLU A 178 5.95 22.31 4.11
C GLU A 178 4.64 22.12 4.92
N GLN A 179 4.42 20.91 5.50
CA GLN A 179 3.32 20.65 6.44
C GLN A 179 3.62 21.12 7.89
N GLY A 180 4.73 21.80 8.10
CA GLY A 180 5.09 22.40 9.41
C GLY A 180 5.90 21.48 10.33
N LEU A 181 6.37 20.33 9.86
CA LEU A 181 7.24 19.44 10.62
C LEU A 181 8.70 19.60 10.15
N SER A 182 9.48 20.37 10.89
CA SER A 182 10.93 20.49 10.71
C SER A 182 11.66 19.43 11.55
N GLN A 183 12.82 18.97 11.06
CA GLN A 183 13.69 17.99 11.74
C GLN A 183 13.13 16.55 11.82
N VAL A 184 12.52 16.09 10.74
CA VAL A 184 12.09 14.70 10.61
C VAL A 184 13.30 13.83 10.21
N PRO A 185 13.62 12.75 10.93
CA PRO A 185 14.70 11.85 10.52
C PRO A 185 14.31 11.10 9.24
N ALA A 186 15.26 10.95 8.30
CA ALA A 186 15.00 10.32 7.00
C ALA A 186 14.47 8.87 7.13
N PHE A 187 14.87 8.14 8.18
CA PHE A 187 14.37 6.78 8.41
C PHE A 187 12.86 6.73 8.74
N ALA A 188 12.24 7.83 9.21
CA ALA A 188 10.79 7.86 9.44
C ALA A 188 10.00 7.62 8.15
N LEU A 189 10.48 8.13 7.01
CA LEU A 189 9.89 7.84 5.71
C LEU A 189 10.00 6.35 5.34
N LYS A 190 11.13 5.74 5.64
CA LYS A 190 11.37 4.31 5.40
C LYS A 190 10.46 3.42 6.25
N LEU A 191 10.25 3.76 7.53
CA LEU A 191 9.31 3.06 8.40
C LEU A 191 7.88 3.04 7.83
N ASN A 192 7.54 4.03 7.01
CA ASN A 192 6.26 4.19 6.35
C ASN A 192 6.28 3.84 4.84
N MET A 193 7.21 2.97 4.41
CA MET A 193 7.34 2.47 3.03
C MET A 193 7.42 3.59 1.97
N GLY A 194 8.06 4.72 2.30
CA GLY A 194 8.21 5.86 1.40
C GLY A 194 6.97 6.73 1.26
N SER A 195 5.95 6.54 2.09
CA SER A 195 4.70 7.31 2.04
C SER A 195 4.77 8.62 2.84
N PRO A 196 4.71 9.79 2.19
CA PRO A 196 4.73 11.06 2.92
C PRO A 196 3.53 11.27 3.85
N LEU A 197 2.33 10.88 3.41
CA LEU A 197 1.12 11.04 4.23
C LEU A 197 1.13 10.14 5.46
N LYS A 198 1.52 8.87 5.30
CA LYS A 198 1.67 7.97 6.46
C LYS A 198 2.76 8.45 7.41
N THR A 199 3.86 8.96 6.88
CA THR A 199 4.93 9.51 7.71
C THR A 199 4.44 10.71 8.50
N LEU A 200 3.67 11.61 7.87
CA LEU A 200 3.07 12.76 8.55
C LEU A 200 2.10 12.32 9.66
N GLU A 201 1.27 11.33 9.40
CA GLU A 201 0.33 10.75 10.37
C GLU A 201 1.06 10.08 11.53
N SER A 202 2.03 9.22 11.23
CA SER A 202 2.87 8.51 12.19
C SER A 202 3.59 9.47 13.15
N LEU A 203 4.15 10.57 12.62
CA LEU A 203 4.80 11.60 13.42
C LEU A 203 3.81 12.33 14.35
N LYS A 204 2.60 12.62 13.88
CA LYS A 204 1.55 13.25 14.70
C LYS A 204 1.02 12.33 15.79
N ASN A 205 1.01 11.03 15.55
CA ASN A 205 0.53 10.01 16.48
C ASN A 205 1.59 9.53 17.48
N GLY A 206 2.85 9.99 17.36
CA GLY A 206 3.93 9.58 18.26
C GLY A 206 4.50 8.19 17.97
N GLU A 207 4.26 7.64 16.78
CA GLU A 207 4.73 6.29 16.41
C GLU A 207 6.27 6.21 16.29
N LEU A 208 6.94 7.34 16.12
CA LEU A 208 8.41 7.39 16.07
C LEU A 208 9.02 7.08 17.45
N GLU A 209 8.40 7.54 18.51
CA GLU A 209 8.77 7.24 19.89
C GLU A 209 8.48 5.77 20.22
N GLU A 210 7.36 5.25 19.73
CA GLU A 210 7.03 3.82 19.87
C GLU A 210 8.05 2.95 19.13
N TYR A 211 8.42 3.32 17.88
CA TYR A 211 9.49 2.66 17.15
C TYR A 211 10.81 2.69 17.92
N SER A 212 11.21 3.84 18.44
CA SER A 212 12.46 4.00 19.18
C SER A 212 12.52 3.15 20.45
N ALA A 213 11.38 2.98 21.12
CA ALA A 213 11.26 2.08 22.27
C ALA A 213 11.32 0.61 21.86
N PHE A 214 10.64 0.25 20.77
CA PHE A 214 10.66 -1.08 20.18
C PHE A 214 12.07 -1.46 19.70
N GLU A 215 12.73 -0.58 18.93
CA GLU A 215 14.08 -0.80 18.42
C GLU A 215 15.08 -1.09 19.56
N ARG A 216 15.06 -0.27 20.61
CA ARG A 216 15.91 -0.49 21.79
C ARG A 216 15.67 -1.85 22.43
N CYS A 217 14.40 -2.21 22.64
CA CYS A 217 14.03 -3.48 23.22
C CYS A 217 14.47 -4.65 22.34
N LEU A 218 14.24 -4.59 21.03
CA LEU A 218 14.62 -5.63 20.08
C LEU A 218 16.13 -5.82 20.01
N VAL A 219 16.89 -4.75 19.88
CA VAL A 219 18.36 -4.78 19.82
C VAL A 219 18.93 -5.36 21.12
N GLU A 220 18.44 -4.91 22.29
CA GLU A 220 18.87 -5.43 23.58
C GLU A 220 18.56 -6.94 23.71
N THR A 221 17.36 -7.35 23.28
CA THR A 221 16.94 -8.75 23.36
C THR A 221 17.78 -9.64 22.45
N LEU A 222 18.13 -9.19 21.25
CA LEU A 222 18.88 -9.97 20.29
C LEU A 222 20.39 -10.04 20.62
N LEU A 223 20.96 -8.98 21.18
CA LEU A 223 22.40 -8.87 21.41
C LEU A 223 22.83 -9.18 22.85
N SER A 224 21.92 -9.29 23.81
CA SER A 224 22.23 -9.62 25.21
C SER A 224 21.66 -10.96 25.63
N PRO A 225 22.48 -11.94 26.06
CA PRO A 225 22.01 -13.25 26.51
C PRO A 225 21.12 -13.20 27.74
N THR A 226 21.20 -12.14 28.53
CA THR A 226 20.50 -11.98 29.81
C THR A 226 19.22 -11.17 29.72
N SER A 227 18.89 -10.64 28.54
CA SER A 227 17.68 -9.84 28.37
C SER A 227 16.41 -10.67 28.41
N ASP A 228 15.34 -10.03 28.91
CA ASP A 228 14.01 -10.66 28.99
C ASP A 228 13.34 -10.66 27.60
N VAL A 229 13.23 -11.85 27.02
CA VAL A 229 12.61 -12.08 25.71
C VAL A 229 11.10 -11.79 25.76
N SER A 230 10.44 -12.03 26.90
CA SER A 230 8.98 -11.89 27.01
C SER A 230 8.53 -10.45 26.83
N LYS A 231 9.32 -9.49 27.33
CA LYS A 231 9.03 -8.06 27.19
C LYS A 231 8.99 -7.62 25.72
N CYS A 232 9.95 -8.07 24.92
CA CYS A 232 10.00 -7.74 23.49
C CYS A 232 8.86 -8.44 22.73
N ALA A 233 8.58 -9.72 23.04
CA ALA A 233 7.48 -10.46 22.44
C ALA A 233 6.11 -9.81 22.73
N SER A 234 5.88 -9.36 23.96
CA SER A 234 4.65 -8.63 24.30
C SER A 234 4.51 -7.31 23.58
N LEU A 235 5.62 -6.59 23.30
CA LEU A 235 5.60 -5.40 22.43
C LEU A 235 5.23 -5.76 20.98
N MET A 236 5.79 -6.85 20.45
CA MET A 236 5.45 -7.34 19.11
C MET A 236 3.99 -7.75 18.99
N ALA A 237 3.40 -8.31 20.05
CA ALA A 237 2.02 -8.75 20.06
C ALA A 237 0.98 -7.60 20.09
N LYS A 238 1.37 -6.38 20.47
CA LYS A 238 0.44 -5.23 20.53
C LYS A 238 -0.02 -4.79 19.14
N ASN A 239 0.91 -4.66 18.20
CA ASN A 239 0.63 -4.33 16.81
C ASN A 239 1.51 -5.20 15.91
N PRO A 240 1.06 -6.43 15.62
CA PRO A 240 1.89 -7.47 15.01
C PRO A 240 2.47 -7.09 13.65
N ASP A 241 1.62 -6.63 12.75
CA ASP A 241 2.03 -6.30 11.38
C ASP A 241 3.11 -5.22 11.38
N GLN A 242 2.91 -4.17 12.17
CA GLN A 242 3.85 -3.05 12.28
C GLN A 242 5.17 -3.50 12.95
N ALA A 243 5.10 -4.26 14.02
CA ALA A 243 6.29 -4.71 14.75
C ALA A 243 7.16 -5.65 13.89
N LEU A 244 6.54 -6.55 13.11
CA LEU A 244 7.26 -7.42 12.19
C LEU A 244 7.88 -6.63 11.04
N ASP A 245 7.22 -5.61 10.51
CA ASP A 245 7.76 -4.72 9.49
C ASP A 245 8.95 -3.93 10.03
N TRP A 246 8.87 -3.38 11.21
CA TRP A 246 9.95 -2.67 11.88
C TRP A 246 11.17 -3.57 12.14
N ALA A 247 10.94 -4.79 12.65
CA ALA A 247 11.99 -5.77 12.86
C ALA A 247 12.67 -6.16 11.55
N TRP A 248 11.90 -6.37 10.49
CA TRP A 248 12.42 -6.69 9.17
C TRP A 248 13.27 -5.56 8.58
N LEU A 249 12.80 -4.31 8.68
CA LEU A 249 13.54 -3.14 8.22
C LEU A 249 14.87 -3.01 8.97
N LEU A 250 14.86 -3.17 10.30
CA LEU A 250 16.05 -3.07 11.13
C LEU A 250 17.10 -4.13 10.77
N LEU A 251 16.69 -5.40 10.66
CA LEU A 251 17.59 -6.50 10.29
C LEU A 251 18.10 -6.37 8.86
N THR A 252 17.28 -5.89 7.93
CA THR A 252 17.69 -5.63 6.56
C THR A 252 18.72 -4.50 6.50
N ASP A 253 18.54 -3.44 7.27
CA ASP A 253 19.53 -2.35 7.36
C ASP A 253 20.82 -2.81 8.04
N ALA A 254 20.73 -3.65 9.05
CA ALA A 254 21.91 -4.27 9.65
C ALA A 254 22.72 -5.10 8.64
N GLN A 255 22.03 -5.86 7.77
CA GLN A 255 22.68 -6.59 6.68
C GLN A 255 23.34 -5.65 5.66
N LYS A 256 22.66 -4.59 5.23
CA LYS A 256 23.23 -3.58 4.30
C LYS A 256 24.46 -2.90 4.88
N ALA A 257 24.44 -2.57 6.16
CA ALA A 257 25.55 -1.93 6.85
C ALA A 257 26.83 -2.80 6.84
N GLN A 258 26.70 -4.14 6.85
CA GLN A 258 27.85 -5.04 6.73
C GLN A 258 28.54 -5.00 5.37
N PHE A 259 27.79 -4.62 4.31
CA PHE A 259 28.36 -4.42 2.97
C PHE A 259 28.78 -2.98 2.70
N GLY A 260 28.81 -2.12 3.74
CA GLY A 260 29.19 -0.72 3.61
C GLY A 260 28.14 0.14 2.88
N VAL A 261 26.94 -0.40 2.69
CA VAL A 261 25.81 0.36 2.12
C VAL A 261 25.21 1.20 3.24
N VAL A 262 25.53 2.48 3.24
CA VAL A 262 24.99 3.47 4.20
C VAL A 262 24.20 4.50 3.41
N ASP A 263 22.92 4.62 3.68
CA ASP A 263 22.05 5.68 3.19
C ASP A 263 21.56 6.54 4.36
N GLU A 264 21.04 7.75 4.08
CA GLU A 264 20.55 8.69 5.09
C GLU A 264 19.31 8.15 5.86
N GLY A 265 18.66 7.13 5.31
CA GLY A 265 17.50 6.48 5.89
C GLY A 265 17.79 5.22 6.70
N ILE A 266 19.06 4.92 7.01
CA ILE A 266 19.42 3.75 7.83
C ILE A 266 18.87 3.93 9.25
N LEU A 267 18.29 2.84 9.76
CA LEU A 267 17.73 2.81 11.11
C LEU A 267 18.86 2.85 12.16
N PRO A 268 18.71 3.67 13.22
CA PRO A 268 19.80 3.91 14.19
C PRO A 268 20.34 2.64 14.85
N GLY A 269 19.46 1.68 15.15
CA GLY A 269 19.85 0.41 15.77
C GLY A 269 20.65 -0.53 14.87
N ALA A 270 20.63 -0.34 13.55
CA ALA A 270 21.29 -1.24 12.58
C ALA A 270 22.80 -1.34 12.80
N ALA A 271 23.46 -0.24 13.16
CA ALA A 271 24.90 -0.20 13.40
C ALA A 271 25.35 -1.10 14.57
N LYS A 272 24.46 -1.40 15.52
CA LYS A 272 24.78 -2.24 16.68
C LYS A 272 25.00 -3.70 16.31
N PHE A 273 24.55 -4.13 15.13
CA PHE A 273 24.72 -5.48 14.61
C PHE A 273 26.01 -5.69 13.82
N GLN A 274 26.81 -4.64 13.56
CA GLN A 274 28.05 -4.75 12.79
C GLN A 274 29.05 -5.82 13.29
N PRO A 275 29.19 -6.08 14.61
CA PRO A 275 30.07 -7.13 15.10
C PRO A 275 29.61 -8.56 14.80
N HIS A 276 28.37 -8.74 14.34
CA HIS A 276 27.76 -10.05 14.14
C HIS A 276 27.86 -10.52 12.69
N HIS A 277 27.93 -11.85 12.50
CA HIS A 277 28.06 -12.43 11.17
C HIS A 277 26.79 -12.24 10.31
N TYR A 278 26.99 -12.01 9.01
CA TYR A 278 25.91 -11.86 8.04
C TYR A 278 24.93 -13.05 8.04
N ASP A 279 25.45 -14.28 8.15
CA ASP A 279 24.64 -15.50 8.10
C ASP A 279 23.60 -15.56 9.22
N GLY A 280 23.95 -15.10 10.42
CA GLY A 280 23.01 -15.00 11.55
C GLY A 280 21.90 -13.98 11.31
N LEU A 281 22.26 -12.81 10.77
CA LEU A 281 21.28 -11.78 10.38
C LEU A 281 20.35 -12.27 9.27
N TYR A 282 20.91 -12.93 8.25
CA TYR A 282 20.11 -13.48 7.15
C TYR A 282 19.15 -14.57 7.63
N ALA A 283 19.62 -15.51 8.46
CA ALA A 283 18.78 -16.55 9.03
C ALA A 283 17.65 -15.98 9.87
N SER A 284 17.93 -14.97 10.72
CA SER A 284 16.92 -14.27 11.53
C SER A 284 15.88 -13.56 10.69
N THR A 285 16.31 -12.89 9.62
CA THR A 285 15.39 -12.18 8.70
C THR A 285 14.49 -13.16 7.94
N LYS A 286 15.06 -14.29 7.47
CA LYS A 286 14.31 -15.34 6.78
C LYS A 286 13.22 -15.92 7.67
N LYS A 287 13.55 -16.30 8.92
CA LYS A 287 12.58 -16.82 9.90
C LYS A 287 11.50 -15.79 10.24
N LEU A 288 11.85 -14.49 10.30
CA LEU A 288 10.88 -13.42 10.51
C LEU A 288 9.85 -13.35 9.37
N MET A 289 10.30 -13.51 8.12
CA MET A 289 9.40 -13.53 6.96
C MET A 289 8.50 -14.77 6.96
N GLU A 290 9.03 -15.94 7.37
CA GLU A 290 8.24 -17.16 7.54
C GLU A 290 7.16 -16.97 8.61
N LEU A 291 7.51 -16.35 9.76
CA LEU A 291 6.55 -15.99 10.81
C LEU A 291 5.45 -15.07 10.28
N LYS A 292 5.80 -14.03 9.54
CA LYS A 292 4.84 -13.11 8.93
C LYS A 292 3.89 -13.82 7.97
N ALA A 293 4.40 -14.72 7.13
CA ALA A 293 3.59 -15.53 6.20
C ALA A 293 2.62 -16.47 6.95
N GLN A 294 3.08 -17.10 8.03
CA GLN A 294 2.23 -17.95 8.88
C GLN A 294 1.06 -17.18 9.50
N MET A 295 1.31 -15.98 10.00
CA MET A 295 0.25 -15.11 10.54
C MET A 295 -0.81 -14.74 9.53
N GLN A 296 -0.39 -14.45 8.30
CA GLN A 296 -1.33 -14.11 7.22
C GLN A 296 -2.18 -15.30 6.80
N THR A 297 -1.63 -16.52 6.89
CA THR A 297 -2.31 -17.75 6.48
C THR A 297 -3.25 -18.29 7.56
N PHE A 298 -2.86 -18.16 8.84
CA PHE A 298 -3.57 -18.74 9.98
C PHE A 298 -3.95 -17.67 11.02
N PRO A 299 -5.07 -16.96 10.82
CA PRO A 299 -5.55 -16.00 11.80
C PRO A 299 -5.94 -16.72 13.10
N GLY A 300 -5.35 -16.33 14.21
CA GLY A 300 -5.61 -16.93 15.53
C GLY A 300 -4.39 -17.62 16.16
N LEU A 301 -3.24 -17.59 15.52
CA LEU A 301 -1.98 -18.04 16.14
C LEU A 301 -1.61 -17.12 17.32
N ASN A 302 -1.04 -17.74 18.37
CA ASN A 302 -0.50 -16.97 19.49
C ASN A 302 0.83 -16.31 19.09
N LEU A 303 0.72 -15.06 18.67
CA LEU A 303 1.88 -14.31 18.18
C LEU A 303 2.94 -14.10 19.26
N GLU A 304 2.56 -13.87 20.50
CA GLU A 304 3.53 -13.66 21.58
C GLU A 304 4.44 -14.88 21.73
N LEU A 305 3.88 -16.08 21.71
CA LEU A 305 4.64 -17.34 21.77
C LEU A 305 5.54 -17.53 20.55
N LEU A 306 5.04 -17.24 19.34
CA LEU A 306 5.80 -17.34 18.11
C LEU A 306 6.95 -16.32 18.06
N SER A 307 6.70 -15.12 18.59
CA SER A 307 7.75 -14.07 18.70
C SER A 307 8.81 -14.47 19.71
N ILE A 308 8.46 -15.08 20.86
CA ILE A 308 9.44 -15.60 21.82
C ILE A 308 10.35 -16.63 21.13
N ASN A 309 9.76 -17.59 20.42
CA ASN A 309 10.54 -18.60 19.71
C ASN A 309 11.49 -17.97 18.68
N TRP A 310 10.98 -17.06 17.85
CA TRP A 310 11.78 -16.33 16.86
C TRP A 310 12.92 -15.53 17.51
N LEU A 311 12.66 -14.83 18.61
CA LEU A 311 13.67 -14.04 19.33
C LEU A 311 14.79 -14.93 19.92
N ILE A 312 14.44 -16.08 20.48
CA ILE A 312 15.43 -17.05 21.03
C ILE A 312 16.31 -17.59 19.89
N GLU A 313 15.70 -18.11 18.83
CA GLU A 313 16.43 -18.68 17.68
C GLU A 313 17.32 -17.64 16.99
N SER A 314 16.84 -16.39 16.87
CA SER A 314 17.61 -15.29 16.27
C SER A 314 18.79 -14.89 17.13
N ARG A 315 18.62 -14.85 18.46
CA ARG A 315 19.72 -14.59 19.40
C ARG A 315 20.81 -15.67 19.31
N GLU A 316 20.41 -16.95 19.25
CA GLU A 316 21.37 -18.05 19.06
C GLU A 316 22.12 -17.94 17.75
N ALA A 317 21.42 -17.62 16.64
CA ALA A 317 22.04 -17.45 15.33
C ALA A 317 23.01 -16.25 15.23
N LEU A 318 22.77 -15.20 16.03
CA LEU A 318 23.65 -14.02 16.09
C LEU A 318 24.85 -14.21 17.00
N CYS A 319 24.79 -15.13 17.97
CA CYS A 319 25.90 -15.43 18.90
C CYS A 319 26.80 -16.57 18.41
N SER A 320 26.41 -17.31 17.39
CA SER A 320 27.18 -18.39 16.76
C SER A 320 28.10 -17.87 15.66
#